data_370f8e462de2c4d0b954e98c4bb3c378
#
_entry.id   370f8e462de2c4d0b954e98c4bb3c378
#
_cell.length_a   1.000
_cell.length_b   1.000
_cell.length_c   1.000
_cell.angle_alpha   90.00
_cell.angle_beta   90.00
_cell.angle_gamma   90.00
#
_symmetry.space_group_name_H-M   'P 1'
#
loop_
_entity.id
_entity.type
_entity.pdbx_description
1 polymer ?
#
loop_
_entity_poly.entity_id
_entity_poly.type
_entity_poly.pdbx_seq_one_letter_code
_entity_poly.pdbx_strand_id
1 'polypeptide(L)'
;MRMDEFMDALQSKLDTLQPNYPDNAESILEVLFDAYNESSSFDNAAIKSDFEELYQLLNGKHLKEIDNIIYAVCTLCRDHEKAGFVEGITIGFHLKDAVSKRYV
;
A
#
# COMPACT_ATOMS: atom_id res chain seq x y z
N MET A 1 7.17 -7.19 7.51
CA MET A 1 6.55 -8.02 6.45
C MET A 1 7.31 -9.33 6.31
N ARG A 2 6.61 -10.42 6.24
CA ARG A 2 7.21 -11.72 5.95
C ARG A 2 7.09 -12.00 4.45
N MET A 3 8.18 -12.40 3.84
CA MET A 3 8.23 -12.63 2.39
C MET A 3 7.32 -13.80 1.97
N ASP A 4 7.23 -14.85 2.79
CA ASP A 4 6.35 -15.98 2.51
C ASP A 4 4.86 -15.57 2.51
N GLU A 5 4.44 -14.73 3.44
CA GLU A 5 3.08 -14.20 3.49
C GLU A 5 2.77 -13.33 2.27
N PHE A 6 3.73 -12.49 1.87
CA PHE A 6 3.60 -11.66 0.67
C PHE A 6 3.46 -12.53 -0.58
N MET A 7 4.31 -13.54 -0.73
CA MET A 7 4.25 -14.42 -1.90
C MET A 7 2.95 -15.22 -1.96
N ASP A 8 2.45 -15.68 -0.81
CA ASP A 8 1.16 -16.38 -0.75
C ASP A 8 0.00 -15.45 -1.14
N ALA A 9 0.00 -14.22 -0.63
CA ALA A 9 -1.02 -13.23 -0.98
C ALA A 9 -0.97 -12.88 -2.48
N LEU A 10 0.23 -12.71 -3.02
CA LEU A 10 0.43 -12.43 -4.44
C LEU A 10 -0.10 -13.58 -5.31
N GLN A 11 0.27 -14.82 -4.97
CA GLN A 11 -0.18 -15.99 -5.72
C GLN A 11 -1.71 -16.12 -5.69
N SER A 12 -2.32 -15.93 -4.53
CA SER A 12 -3.77 -15.97 -4.39
C SER A 12 -4.45 -14.92 -5.28
N LYS A 13 -3.92 -13.71 -5.34
CA LYS A 13 -4.49 -12.65 -6.18
C LYS A 13 -4.31 -12.94 -7.67
N LEU A 14 -3.16 -13.48 -8.06
CA LEU A 14 -2.92 -13.87 -9.45
C LEU A 14 -3.87 -14.99 -9.89
N ASP A 15 -4.13 -15.95 -9.01
CA ASP A 15 -5.01 -17.07 -9.30
C ASP A 15 -6.48 -16.65 -9.47
N THR A 16 -6.88 -15.53 -8.88
CA THR A 16 -8.25 -15.03 -8.93
C THR A 16 -8.48 -13.93 -9.96
N LEU A 17 -7.46 -13.57 -10.75
CA LEU A 17 -7.61 -12.57 -11.79
C LEU A 17 -8.56 -13.04 -12.89
N GLN A 18 -9.38 -12.12 -13.37
CA GLN A 18 -10.26 -12.38 -14.49
C GLN A 18 -9.44 -12.63 -15.78
N PRO A 19 -9.90 -13.51 -16.68
CA PRO A 19 -9.16 -13.80 -17.92
C PRO A 19 -8.89 -12.58 -18.81
N ASN A 20 -9.73 -11.53 -18.68
CA ASN A 20 -9.60 -10.30 -19.44
C ASN A 20 -8.89 -9.18 -18.66
N TYR A 21 -8.27 -9.50 -17.53
CA TYR A 21 -7.53 -8.51 -16.74
C TYR A 21 -6.37 -7.95 -17.57
N PRO A 22 -6.20 -6.62 -17.61
CA PRO A 22 -5.14 -6.03 -18.42
C PRO A 22 -3.75 -6.51 -18.01
N ASP A 23 -2.96 -6.98 -18.96
CA ASP A 23 -1.60 -7.44 -18.76
C ASP A 23 -0.62 -6.32 -19.12
N ASN A 24 -0.54 -5.31 -18.26
CA ASN A 24 0.38 -4.21 -18.42
C ASN A 24 1.03 -3.88 -17.07
N ALA A 25 2.10 -3.09 -17.12
CA ALA A 25 2.89 -2.79 -15.93
C ALA A 25 2.07 -2.14 -14.82
N GLU A 26 1.16 -1.23 -15.17
CA GLU A 26 0.34 -0.54 -14.19
C GLU A 26 -0.61 -1.50 -13.46
N SER A 27 -1.26 -2.39 -14.20
CA SER A 27 -2.17 -3.38 -13.62
C SER A 27 -1.42 -4.37 -12.73
N ILE A 28 -0.22 -4.80 -13.15
CA ILE A 28 0.62 -5.70 -12.37
C ILE A 28 1.08 -5.03 -11.08
N LEU A 29 1.46 -3.74 -11.13
CA LEU A 29 1.84 -2.98 -9.94
C LEU A 29 0.68 -2.86 -8.95
N GLU A 30 -0.55 -2.74 -9.44
CA GLU A 30 -1.73 -2.74 -8.56
C GLU A 30 -1.90 -4.07 -7.83
N VAL A 31 -1.72 -5.18 -8.52
CA VAL A 31 -1.78 -6.52 -7.90
C VAL A 31 -0.69 -6.68 -6.85
N LEU A 32 0.53 -6.23 -7.16
CA LEU A 32 1.64 -6.27 -6.21
C LEU A 32 1.35 -5.42 -4.96
N PHE A 33 0.80 -4.22 -5.15
CA PHE A 33 0.44 -3.36 -4.04
C PHE A 33 -0.64 -3.99 -3.16
N ASP A 34 -1.67 -4.57 -3.78
CA ASP A 34 -2.74 -5.22 -3.03
C ASP A 34 -2.21 -6.39 -2.20
N ALA A 35 -1.31 -7.20 -2.77
CA ALA A 35 -0.68 -8.30 -2.05
C ALA A 35 0.18 -7.79 -0.88
N TYR A 36 0.94 -6.73 -1.11
CA TYR A 36 1.76 -6.08 -0.08
C TYR A 36 0.90 -5.52 1.05
N ASN A 37 -0.17 -4.84 0.70
CA ASN A 37 -1.08 -4.24 1.67
C ASN A 37 -1.78 -5.30 2.52
N GLU A 38 -2.17 -6.42 1.91
CA GLU A 38 -2.81 -7.53 2.60
C GLU A 38 -1.87 -8.24 3.58
N SER A 39 -0.60 -8.37 3.23
CA SER A 39 0.39 -9.11 4.02
C SER A 39 1.16 -8.25 5.03
N SER A 40 1.00 -6.93 5.01
CA SER A 40 1.77 -6.01 5.84
C SER A 40 0.88 -5.27 6.81
N SER A 41 1.38 -5.04 8.02
CA SER A 41 0.76 -4.14 8.99
C SER A 41 1.71 -2.97 9.23
N PHE A 42 1.19 -1.76 9.01
CA PHE A 42 1.96 -0.52 9.24
C PHE A 42 1.61 0.16 10.55
N ASP A 43 0.74 -0.46 11.36
CA ASP A 43 0.33 0.12 12.64
C ASP A 43 1.44 -0.01 13.66
N ASN A 44 2.42 0.88 13.56
CA ASN A 44 3.45 1.04 14.58
C ASN A 44 3.04 2.06 15.64
N ALA A 45 3.85 2.21 16.69
CA ALA A 45 3.53 3.10 17.81
C ALA A 45 3.35 4.56 17.38
N ALA A 46 4.12 5.04 16.40
CA ALA A 46 4.00 6.41 15.90
C ALA A 46 2.68 6.62 15.19
N ILE A 47 2.27 5.69 14.33
CA ILE A 47 0.99 5.77 13.62
C ILE A 47 -0.18 5.72 14.59
N LYS A 48 -0.14 4.84 15.58
CA LYS A 48 -1.17 4.76 16.62
C LYS A 48 -1.27 6.07 17.40
N SER A 49 -0.14 6.66 17.77
CA SER A 49 -0.10 7.94 18.46
C SER A 49 -0.72 9.06 17.61
N ASP A 50 -0.42 9.09 16.33
CA ASP A 50 -0.99 10.07 15.39
C ASP A 50 -2.51 9.94 15.29
N PHE A 51 -3.04 8.72 15.21
CA PHE A 51 -4.48 8.49 15.21
C PHE A 51 -5.13 8.90 16.53
N GLU A 52 -4.48 8.65 17.66
CA GLU A 52 -4.97 9.09 18.96
C GLU A 52 -5.08 10.62 19.04
N GLU A 53 -4.08 11.35 18.54
CA GLU A 53 -4.11 12.80 18.45
C GLU A 53 -5.26 13.27 17.56
N LEU A 54 -5.47 12.61 16.42
CA LEU A 54 -6.57 12.93 15.52
C LEU A 54 -7.91 12.73 16.21
N TYR A 55 -8.10 11.62 16.93
CA TYR A 55 -9.33 11.38 17.68
C TYR A 55 -9.57 12.45 18.73
N GLN A 56 -8.53 12.92 19.42
CA GLN A 56 -8.64 14.00 20.40
C GLN A 56 -9.11 15.31 19.75
N LEU A 57 -8.57 15.63 18.56
CA LEU A 57 -8.98 16.81 17.82
C LEU A 57 -10.45 16.76 17.37
N LEU A 58 -10.98 15.56 17.19
CA LEU A 58 -12.36 15.33 16.77
C LEU A 58 -13.32 15.25 17.95
N ASN A 59 -12.82 15.34 19.18
CA ASN A 59 -13.65 15.27 20.38
C ASN A 59 -14.72 16.36 20.38
N GLY A 60 -15.96 15.99 20.67
CA GLY A 60 -17.09 16.89 20.68
C GLY A 60 -17.86 16.99 19.37
N LYS A 61 -17.37 16.37 18.29
CA LYS A 61 -18.10 16.29 17.03
C LYS A 61 -19.08 15.11 17.05
N HIS A 62 -20.09 15.19 16.18
CA HIS A 62 -21.02 14.08 16.01
C HIS A 62 -20.32 12.85 15.44
N LEU A 63 -20.76 11.66 15.86
CA LEU A 63 -20.17 10.39 15.43
C LEU A 63 -20.09 10.27 13.91
N LYS A 64 -21.15 10.69 13.20
CA LYS A 64 -21.18 10.64 11.74
C LYS A 64 -20.09 11.50 11.10
N GLU A 65 -19.83 12.68 11.66
CA GLU A 65 -18.76 13.56 11.18
C GLU A 65 -17.40 12.95 11.44
N ILE A 66 -17.21 12.36 12.62
CA ILE A 66 -15.97 11.68 12.98
C ILE A 66 -15.71 10.54 12.00
N ASP A 67 -16.69 9.69 11.73
CA ASP A 67 -16.56 8.57 10.80
C ASP A 67 -16.19 9.05 9.40
N ASN A 68 -16.81 10.11 8.91
CA ASN A 68 -16.50 10.67 7.59
C ASN A 68 -15.07 11.19 7.51
N ILE A 69 -14.61 11.87 8.55
CA ILE A 69 -13.25 12.42 8.60
C ILE A 69 -12.23 11.30 8.67
N ILE A 70 -12.46 10.30 9.53
CA ILE A 70 -11.57 9.14 9.66
C ILE A 70 -11.50 8.36 8.34
N TYR A 71 -12.63 8.17 7.69
CA TYR A 71 -12.64 7.51 6.38
C TYR A 71 -11.80 8.27 5.35
N ALA A 72 -11.95 9.60 5.30
CA ALA A 72 -11.17 10.43 4.38
C ALA A 72 -9.67 10.36 4.67
N VAL A 73 -9.28 10.39 5.94
CA VAL A 73 -7.88 10.27 6.35
C VAL A 73 -7.31 8.91 5.96
N CYS A 74 -8.03 7.83 6.23
CA CYS A 74 -7.58 6.49 5.88
C CYS A 74 -7.43 6.31 4.37
N THR A 75 -8.35 6.88 3.59
CA THR A 75 -8.27 6.86 2.13
C THR A 75 -7.03 7.62 1.64
N LEU A 76 -6.78 8.80 2.19
CA LEU A 76 -5.61 9.60 1.85
C LEU A 76 -4.31 8.85 2.18
N CYS A 77 -4.24 8.24 3.36
CA CYS A 77 -3.07 7.45 3.76
C CYS A 77 -2.81 6.29 2.81
N ARG A 78 -3.86 5.59 2.42
CA ARG A 78 -3.78 4.46 1.49
C ARG A 78 -3.29 4.91 0.11
N ASP A 79 -3.80 6.03 -0.39
CA ASP A 79 -3.41 6.54 -1.70
C ASP A 79 -1.95 6.98 -1.71
N HIS A 80 -1.51 7.64 -0.65
CA HIS A 80 -0.09 8.00 -0.49
C HIS A 80 0.81 6.78 -0.42
N GLU A 81 0.42 5.79 0.34
CA GLU A 81 1.16 4.54 0.47
C GLU A 81 1.27 3.82 -0.88
N LYS A 82 0.17 3.75 -1.62
CA LYS A 82 0.15 3.14 -2.94
C LYS A 82 1.07 3.87 -3.91
N ALA A 83 1.00 5.20 -3.94
CA ALA A 83 1.86 6.00 -4.81
C ALA A 83 3.33 5.80 -4.49
N GLY A 84 3.70 5.79 -3.20
CA GLY A 84 5.06 5.55 -2.76
C GLY A 84 5.55 4.16 -3.10
N PHE A 85 4.70 3.15 -2.95
CA PHE A 85 5.04 1.77 -3.28
C PHE A 85 5.34 1.60 -4.77
N VAL A 86 4.45 2.11 -5.64
CA VAL A 86 4.61 2.03 -7.09
C VAL A 86 5.87 2.76 -7.53
N GLU A 87 6.10 3.97 -7.03
CA GLU A 87 7.28 4.76 -7.35
C GLU A 87 8.54 4.08 -6.85
N GLY A 88 8.51 3.52 -5.64
CA GLY A 88 9.64 2.81 -5.06
C GLY A 88 10.06 1.59 -5.88
N ILE A 89 9.09 0.80 -6.36
CA ILE A 89 9.39 -0.35 -7.24
C ILE A 89 10.00 0.12 -8.55
N THR A 90 9.45 1.18 -9.15
CA THR A 90 9.94 1.73 -10.40
C THR A 90 11.40 2.19 -10.25
N ILE A 91 11.70 2.93 -9.19
CA ILE A 91 13.06 3.37 -8.89
C ILE A 91 13.97 2.17 -8.67
N GLY A 92 13.50 1.17 -7.92
CA GLY A 92 14.28 -0.04 -7.66
C GLY A 92 14.70 -0.78 -8.92
N PHE A 93 13.79 -0.92 -9.89
CA PHE A 93 14.11 -1.54 -11.17
C PHE A 93 15.13 -0.72 -11.95
N HIS A 94 14.99 0.61 -11.99
CA HIS A 94 15.96 1.47 -12.66
C HIS A 94 17.33 1.40 -12.00
N LEU A 95 17.40 1.37 -10.68
CA LEU A 95 18.64 1.21 -9.94
C LEU A 95 19.32 -0.12 -10.24
N LYS A 96 18.55 -1.19 -10.26
CA LYS A 96 19.09 -2.52 -10.59
C LYS A 96 19.70 -2.53 -11.99
N ASP A 97 19.02 -1.97 -12.97
CA ASP A 97 19.52 -1.90 -14.34
C ASP A 97 20.79 -1.05 -14.43
N ALA A 98 20.82 0.09 -13.78
CA ALA A 98 21.98 0.97 -13.77
C ALA A 98 23.20 0.28 -13.15
N VAL A 99 23.01 -0.43 -12.03
CA VAL A 99 24.09 -1.16 -11.37
C VAL A 99 24.58 -2.32 -12.23
N SER A 100 23.66 -3.09 -12.84
CA SER A 100 24.00 -4.20 -13.70
C SER A 100 24.82 -3.76 -14.91
N LYS A 101 24.45 -2.65 -15.54
CA LYS A 101 25.18 -2.10 -16.68
C LYS A 101 26.58 -1.64 -16.31
N ARG A 102 26.76 -1.19 -15.07
CA ARG A 102 28.04 -0.65 -14.60
C ARG A 102 29.07 -1.73 -14.31
N TYR A 103 28.61 -2.92 -13.91
CA TYR A 103 29.49 -4.00 -13.44
C TYR A 103 29.50 -5.23 -14.36
N VAL A 104 28.96 -5.12 -15.54
CA VAL A 104 29.01 -6.21 -16.55
C VAL A 104 30.26 -6.13 -17.41
#